data_0018441b25ad482ed5759b1c925dea3a
#
_entry.id   0018441b25ad482ed5759b1c925dea3a
#
_cell.length_a   1.000
_cell.length_b   1.000
_cell.length_c   1.000
_cell.angle_alpha   90.00
_cell.angle_beta   90.00
_cell.angle_gamma   90.00
#
_symmetry.space_group_name_H-M   'P 1'
#
loop_
_entity.id
_entity.type
_entity.pdbx_description
1 polymer ?
#
loop_
_entity_poly.entity_id
_entity_poly.type
_entity_poly.pdbx_seq_one_letter_code
_entity_poly.pdbx_strand_id
1 'polypeptide(L)'
;MKMKNRHNINFNFTTIMKRVLFSVILLLAAGFTFAQEKTVKEAKSIANEVNPDFNKAEQLINQALTNPETKDNADTWDVAGFIQKRINEKQMENAYLRKPYDTLKVYNSALNMCKFYFKCDELAQIPNEKGKIKNKYRKSNSATILAERGNLIN
;
A
#
# COMPACT_ATOMS: atom_id res chain seq x y z
N MET A 1 -24.92 17.35 -65.31
CA MET A 1 -23.69 16.70 -64.77
C MET A 1 -23.56 17.09 -63.30
N LYS A 2 -23.86 16.17 -62.36
CA LYS A 2 -23.88 16.44 -60.94
C LYS A 2 -22.52 16.10 -60.34
N MET A 3 -21.79 17.08 -59.86
CA MET A 3 -20.58 16.85 -59.05
C MET A 3 -20.98 16.39 -57.65
N LYS A 4 -20.55 15.19 -57.32
CA LYS A 4 -20.82 14.51 -56.06
C LYS A 4 -19.81 15.02 -55.03
N ASN A 5 -20.30 15.61 -53.95
CA ASN A 5 -19.55 16.06 -52.79
C ASN A 5 -18.62 14.94 -52.22
N ARG A 6 -17.33 15.14 -52.35
CA ARG A 6 -16.29 14.36 -51.63
C ARG A 6 -15.76 15.19 -50.46
N HIS A 7 -16.63 15.58 -49.55
CA HIS A 7 -16.16 16.22 -48.30
C HIS A 7 -16.83 15.57 -47.13
N ASN A 8 -16.08 14.99 -46.23
CA ASN A 8 -16.38 14.67 -44.83
C ASN A 8 -16.01 13.26 -44.35
N ILE A 9 -15.08 12.54 -44.95
CA ILE A 9 -14.64 11.26 -44.38
C ILE A 9 -13.39 11.43 -43.49
N ASN A 10 -12.55 12.44 -43.73
CA ASN A 10 -11.28 12.59 -43.01
C ASN A 10 -11.39 13.25 -41.62
N PHE A 11 -12.45 14.01 -41.36
CA PHE A 11 -12.60 14.72 -40.07
C PHE A 11 -13.04 13.75 -38.95
N ASN A 12 -13.79 12.74 -39.27
CA ASN A 12 -14.27 11.77 -38.30
C ASN A 12 -13.22 10.73 -37.91
N PHE A 13 -12.29 10.36 -38.78
CA PHE A 13 -11.29 9.34 -38.52
C PHE A 13 -10.29 9.74 -37.46
N THR A 14 -9.75 10.96 -37.51
CA THR A 14 -8.81 11.46 -36.49
C THR A 14 -9.48 11.66 -35.14
N THR A 15 -10.76 12.04 -35.11
CA THR A 15 -11.53 12.19 -33.86
C THR A 15 -11.86 10.83 -33.25
N ILE A 16 -12.20 9.84 -34.07
CA ILE A 16 -12.42 8.45 -33.61
C ILE A 16 -11.13 7.84 -33.10
N MET A 17 -10.02 7.99 -33.83
CA MET A 17 -8.69 7.51 -33.40
C MET A 17 -8.28 8.12 -32.05
N LYS A 18 -8.47 9.44 -31.86
CA LYS A 18 -8.19 10.09 -30.57
C LYS A 18 -9.06 9.52 -29.43
N ARG A 19 -10.34 9.29 -29.67
CA ARG A 19 -11.25 8.74 -28.67
C ARG A 19 -10.91 7.28 -28.33
N VAL A 20 -10.56 6.48 -29.32
CA VAL A 20 -10.10 5.08 -29.13
C VAL A 20 -8.78 5.07 -28.37
N LEU A 21 -7.81 5.90 -28.72
CA LEU A 21 -6.54 6.00 -28.01
C LEU A 21 -6.73 6.43 -26.55
N PHE A 22 -7.60 7.42 -26.29
CA PHE A 22 -7.95 7.85 -24.93
C PHE A 22 -8.60 6.73 -24.11
N SER A 23 -9.53 5.95 -24.70
CA SER A 23 -10.17 4.84 -24.00
C SER A 23 -9.21 3.69 -23.71
N VAL A 24 -8.25 3.41 -24.60
CA VAL A 24 -7.21 2.40 -24.37
C VAL A 24 -6.26 2.83 -23.25
N ILE A 25 -5.86 4.10 -23.20
CA ILE A 25 -5.02 4.65 -22.12
C ILE A 25 -5.76 4.59 -20.78
N LEU A 26 -7.05 4.92 -20.73
CA LEU A 26 -7.88 4.82 -19.52
C LEU A 26 -8.03 3.37 -19.04
N LEU A 27 -8.20 2.41 -19.94
CA LEU A 27 -8.28 0.98 -19.60
C LEU A 27 -6.96 0.43 -19.06
N LEU A 28 -5.82 0.87 -19.61
CA LEU A 28 -4.51 0.49 -19.11
C LEU A 28 -4.26 1.09 -17.71
N ALA A 29 -4.60 2.36 -17.48
CA ALA A 29 -4.47 2.98 -16.16
C ALA A 29 -5.31 2.27 -15.08
N ALA A 30 -6.56 1.90 -15.37
CA ALA A 30 -7.41 1.16 -14.45
C ALA A 30 -6.84 -0.24 -14.11
N GLY A 31 -6.20 -0.92 -15.06
CA GLY A 31 -5.59 -2.23 -14.85
C GLY A 31 -4.41 -2.18 -13.88
N PHE A 32 -3.63 -1.12 -13.85
CA PHE A 32 -2.50 -0.97 -12.94
C PHE A 32 -2.95 -0.76 -11.49
N THR A 33 -3.98 0.02 -11.24
CA THR A 33 -4.50 0.28 -9.88
C THR A 33 -4.97 -1.00 -9.18
N PHE A 34 -5.71 -1.86 -9.87
CA PHE A 34 -6.14 -3.15 -9.33
C PHE A 34 -4.97 -4.11 -9.04
N ALA A 35 -3.94 -4.09 -9.87
CA ALA A 35 -2.75 -4.93 -9.66
C ALA A 35 -1.99 -4.52 -8.40
N GLN A 36 -1.88 -3.23 -8.11
CA GLN A 36 -1.14 -2.71 -6.94
C GLN A 36 -1.89 -2.92 -5.63
N GLU A 37 -3.21 -2.76 -5.59
CA GLU A 37 -4.01 -3.14 -4.41
C GLU A 37 -3.92 -4.64 -4.12
N LYS A 38 -3.86 -5.47 -5.16
CA LYS A 38 -3.63 -6.91 -5.02
C LYS A 38 -2.27 -7.21 -4.39
N THR A 39 -1.22 -6.48 -4.79
CA THR A 39 0.13 -6.61 -4.22
C THR A 39 0.15 -6.29 -2.73
N VAL A 40 -0.55 -5.24 -2.27
CA VAL A 40 -0.69 -4.92 -0.84
C VAL A 40 -1.41 -6.03 -0.08
N LYS A 41 -2.50 -6.55 -0.63
CA LYS A 41 -3.25 -7.66 -0.02
C LYS A 41 -2.42 -8.95 0.04
N GLU A 42 -1.67 -9.25 -1.02
CA GLU A 42 -0.76 -10.39 -1.07
C GLU A 42 0.35 -10.28 -0.02
N ALA A 43 0.98 -9.12 0.11
CA ALA A 43 1.99 -8.88 1.13
C ALA A 43 1.44 -9.13 2.55
N LYS A 44 0.23 -8.64 2.84
CA LYS A 44 -0.45 -8.88 4.12
C LYS A 44 -0.76 -10.36 4.34
N SER A 45 -1.22 -11.06 3.31
CA SER A 45 -1.54 -12.49 3.38
C SER A 45 -0.31 -13.31 3.72
N ILE A 46 0.81 -13.09 3.02
CA ILE A 46 2.09 -13.77 3.27
C ILE A 46 2.57 -13.54 4.70
N ALA A 47 2.53 -12.30 5.19
CA ALA A 47 2.94 -11.98 6.55
C ALA A 47 2.04 -12.59 7.62
N ASN A 48 0.82 -12.99 7.27
CA ASN A 48 -0.14 -13.60 8.19
C ASN A 48 -0.14 -15.14 8.15
N GLU A 49 0.68 -15.76 7.34
CA GLU A 49 0.82 -17.21 7.30
C GLU A 49 1.42 -17.76 8.61
N VAL A 50 1.25 -19.05 8.83
CA VAL A 50 1.85 -19.76 9.98
C VAL A 50 3.38 -19.74 9.90
N ASN A 51 3.93 -19.90 8.69
CA ASN A 51 5.35 -19.80 8.39
C ASN A 51 5.57 -18.70 7.35
N PRO A 52 5.59 -17.41 7.76
CA PRO A 52 5.59 -16.31 6.83
C PRO A 52 6.94 -16.12 6.15
N ASP A 53 6.92 -15.89 4.84
CA ASP A 53 8.06 -15.37 4.09
C ASP A 53 8.10 -13.83 4.22
N PHE A 54 8.69 -13.37 5.32
CA PHE A 54 8.80 -11.94 5.59
C PHE A 54 9.62 -11.19 4.53
N ASN A 55 10.63 -11.83 3.91
CA ASN A 55 11.43 -11.16 2.87
C ASN A 55 10.55 -10.86 1.64
N LYS A 56 9.73 -11.81 1.23
CA LYS A 56 8.77 -11.60 0.14
C LYS A 56 7.71 -10.58 0.50
N ALA A 57 7.15 -10.63 1.72
CA ALA A 57 6.18 -9.65 2.19
C ALA A 57 6.75 -8.23 2.21
N GLU A 58 7.99 -8.05 2.71
CA GLU A 58 8.69 -6.76 2.70
C GLU A 58 8.96 -6.27 1.27
N GLN A 59 9.38 -7.14 0.36
CA GLN A 59 9.61 -6.79 -1.03
C GLN A 59 8.33 -6.26 -1.70
N LEU A 60 7.22 -6.95 -1.54
CA LEU A 60 5.94 -6.56 -2.12
C LEU A 60 5.43 -5.23 -1.55
N ILE A 61 5.49 -5.07 -0.22
CA ILE A 61 4.99 -3.82 0.38
C ILE A 61 5.91 -2.64 0.06
N ASN A 62 7.22 -2.81 -0.04
CA ASN A 62 8.15 -1.76 -0.44
C ASN A 62 7.89 -1.28 -1.88
N GLN A 63 7.51 -2.17 -2.80
CA GLN A 63 7.06 -1.78 -4.13
C GLN A 63 5.81 -0.89 -4.06
N ALA A 64 4.83 -1.26 -3.22
CA ALA A 64 3.60 -0.48 -3.05
C ALA A 64 3.85 0.88 -2.36
N LEU A 65 4.77 0.98 -1.41
CA LEU A 65 5.14 2.22 -0.73
C LEU A 65 5.80 3.26 -1.65
N THR A 66 6.41 2.81 -2.74
CA THR A 66 7.07 3.68 -3.73
C THR A 66 6.22 3.94 -4.97
N ASN A 67 5.16 3.18 -5.17
CA ASN A 67 4.29 3.33 -6.34
C ASN A 67 3.39 4.57 -6.22
N PRO A 68 3.35 5.45 -7.24
CA PRO A 68 2.54 6.68 -7.22
C PRO A 68 1.04 6.46 -6.93
N GLU A 69 0.49 5.30 -7.28
CA GLU A 69 -0.94 5.00 -7.10
C GLU A 69 -1.30 4.53 -5.68
N THR A 70 -0.32 3.97 -4.94
CA THR A 70 -0.56 3.37 -3.61
C THR A 70 0.18 4.04 -2.47
N LYS A 71 1.23 4.83 -2.74
CA LYS A 71 2.04 5.51 -1.72
C LYS A 71 1.25 6.49 -0.84
N ASP A 72 0.17 7.05 -1.37
CA ASP A 72 -0.68 8.01 -0.67
C ASP A 72 -1.96 7.35 -0.09
N ASN A 73 -2.05 6.01 -0.15
CA ASN A 73 -3.14 5.24 0.42
C ASN A 73 -2.79 4.78 1.84
N ALA A 74 -3.58 5.19 2.83
CA ALA A 74 -3.39 4.82 4.23
C ALA A 74 -3.37 3.30 4.48
N ASP A 75 -4.15 2.50 3.71
CA ASP A 75 -4.13 1.04 3.80
C ASP A 75 -2.76 0.45 3.48
N THR A 76 -2.00 1.03 2.55
CA THR A 76 -0.64 0.58 2.20
C THR A 76 0.30 0.71 3.39
N TRP A 77 0.24 1.84 4.10
CA TRP A 77 1.07 2.11 5.27
C TRP A 77 0.63 1.30 6.50
N ASP A 78 -0.67 1.03 6.65
CA ASP A 78 -1.18 0.11 7.67
C ASP A 78 -0.63 -1.30 7.48
N VAL A 79 -0.65 -1.81 6.25
CA VAL A 79 -0.09 -3.13 5.92
C VAL A 79 1.42 -3.16 6.12
N ALA A 80 2.14 -2.09 5.77
CA ALA A 80 3.57 -1.99 6.03
C ALA A 80 3.89 -2.06 7.53
N GLY A 81 3.13 -1.32 8.35
CA GLY A 81 3.23 -1.38 9.81
C GLY A 81 2.91 -2.77 10.35
N PHE A 82 1.86 -3.41 9.83
CA PHE A 82 1.49 -4.78 10.21
C PHE A 82 2.61 -5.79 9.92
N ILE A 83 3.25 -5.73 8.74
CA ILE A 83 4.35 -6.62 8.38
C ILE A 83 5.51 -6.46 9.37
N GLN A 84 5.91 -5.22 9.68
CA GLN A 84 6.98 -4.96 10.64
C GLN A 84 6.62 -5.44 12.05
N LYS A 85 5.38 -5.27 12.47
CA LYS A 85 4.86 -5.84 13.72
C LYS A 85 5.04 -7.37 13.76
N ARG A 86 4.65 -8.07 12.69
CA ARG A 86 4.78 -9.53 12.60
C ARG A 86 6.25 -9.99 12.63
N ILE A 87 7.14 -9.24 11.98
CA ILE A 87 8.59 -9.50 12.04
C ILE A 87 9.10 -9.35 13.49
N ASN A 88 8.74 -8.25 14.15
CA ASN A 88 9.12 -7.98 15.53
C ASN A 88 8.62 -9.08 16.46
N GLU A 89 7.32 -9.42 16.41
CA GLU A 89 6.71 -10.49 17.19
C GLU A 89 7.45 -11.82 17.01
N LYS A 90 7.85 -12.17 15.79
CA LYS A 90 8.59 -13.40 15.51
C LYS A 90 9.99 -13.40 16.11
N GLN A 91 10.70 -12.29 16.03
CA GLN A 91 12.03 -12.17 16.67
C GLN A 91 11.92 -12.23 18.20
N MET A 92 10.93 -11.56 18.78
CA MET A 92 10.68 -11.60 20.22
C MET A 92 10.25 -12.99 20.70
N GLU A 93 9.42 -13.70 19.94
CA GLU A 93 9.09 -15.11 20.20
C GLU A 93 10.35 -15.98 20.24
N ASN A 94 11.23 -15.83 19.25
CA ASN A 94 12.49 -16.56 19.19
C ASN A 94 13.37 -16.24 20.41
N ALA A 95 13.50 -15.00 20.80
CA ALA A 95 14.24 -14.57 21.98
C ALA A 95 13.66 -15.21 23.26
N TYR A 96 12.33 -15.16 23.43
CA TYR A 96 11.65 -15.76 24.57
C TYR A 96 11.85 -17.27 24.64
N LEU A 97 11.81 -17.96 23.49
CA LEU A 97 12.03 -19.41 23.39
C LEU A 97 13.53 -19.80 23.39
N ARG A 98 14.45 -18.86 23.62
CA ARG A 98 15.90 -19.04 23.58
C ARG A 98 16.40 -19.63 22.24
N LYS A 99 15.71 -19.30 21.14
CA LYS A 99 16.12 -19.61 19.78
C LYS A 99 16.99 -18.48 19.23
N PRO A 100 17.79 -18.73 18.18
CA PRO A 100 18.52 -17.67 17.49
C PRO A 100 17.56 -16.56 17.01
N TYR A 101 17.91 -15.32 17.31
CA TYR A 101 17.16 -14.13 16.87
C TYR A 101 18.16 -13.00 16.54
N ASP A 102 17.68 -12.04 15.77
CA ASP A 102 18.47 -10.89 15.33
C ASP A 102 18.04 -9.63 16.10
N THR A 103 18.89 -9.18 17.01
CA THR A 103 18.63 -7.98 17.85
C THR A 103 18.45 -6.72 17.00
N LEU A 104 19.22 -6.56 15.92
CA LEU A 104 19.09 -5.41 15.02
C LEU A 104 17.76 -5.45 14.28
N LYS A 105 17.31 -6.64 13.92
CA LYS A 105 16.01 -6.84 13.28
C LYS A 105 14.85 -6.55 14.24
N VAL A 106 14.97 -6.89 15.53
CA VAL A 106 14.01 -6.49 16.58
C VAL A 106 13.89 -4.97 16.62
N TYR A 107 15.02 -4.28 16.75
CA TYR A 107 15.02 -2.83 16.84
C TYR A 107 14.47 -2.15 15.58
N ASN A 108 14.96 -2.54 14.41
CA ASN A 108 14.56 -1.94 13.14
C ASN A 108 13.07 -2.18 12.83
N SER A 109 12.55 -3.38 13.12
CA SER A 109 11.14 -3.67 12.89
C SER A 109 10.23 -2.87 13.81
N ALA A 110 10.58 -2.69 15.09
CA ALA A 110 9.82 -1.84 16.01
C ALA A 110 9.81 -0.37 15.55
N LEU A 111 10.97 0.15 15.14
CA LEU A 111 11.09 1.52 14.64
C LEU A 111 10.30 1.75 13.35
N ASN A 112 10.43 0.84 12.38
CA ASN A 112 9.72 0.91 11.11
C ASN A 112 8.21 0.76 11.30
N MET A 113 7.76 -0.12 12.19
CA MET A 113 6.36 -0.26 12.56
C MET A 113 5.77 1.07 13.04
N CYS A 114 6.43 1.73 13.99
CA CYS A 114 5.99 3.04 14.47
C CYS A 114 5.94 4.07 13.34
N LYS A 115 6.99 4.16 12.53
CA LYS A 115 7.09 5.07 11.38
C LYS A 115 5.93 4.86 10.39
N PHE A 116 5.63 3.62 10.05
CA PHE A 116 4.60 3.29 9.08
C PHE A 116 3.19 3.56 9.64
N TYR A 117 2.94 3.25 10.89
CA TYR A 117 1.66 3.55 11.52
C TYR A 117 1.45 5.07 11.71
N PHE A 118 2.48 5.84 11.99
CA PHE A 118 2.36 7.30 11.99
C PHE A 118 2.02 7.87 10.62
N LYS A 119 2.65 7.34 9.55
CA LYS A 119 2.31 7.76 8.19
C LYS A 119 0.89 7.33 7.78
N CYS A 120 0.46 6.15 8.20
CA CYS A 120 -0.93 5.71 8.03
C CYS A 120 -1.91 6.67 8.73
N ASP A 121 -1.64 7.05 9.99
CA ASP A 121 -2.48 7.98 10.74
C ASP A 121 -2.54 9.35 10.07
N GLU A 122 -1.41 9.87 9.60
CA GLU A 122 -1.32 11.13 8.86
C GLU A 122 -2.23 11.11 7.60
N LEU A 123 -2.09 10.09 6.78
CA LEU A 123 -2.88 9.95 5.55
C LEU A 123 -4.37 9.70 5.83
N ALA A 124 -4.70 9.00 6.91
CA ALA A 124 -6.07 8.72 7.29
C ALA A 124 -6.80 9.94 7.91
N GLN A 125 -6.09 11.00 8.25
CA GLN A 125 -6.68 12.25 8.76
C GLN A 125 -7.12 13.22 7.66
N ILE A 126 -6.86 12.90 6.39
CA ILE A 126 -7.30 13.74 5.27
C ILE A 126 -8.83 13.70 5.19
N PRO A 127 -9.52 14.87 5.24
CA PRO A 127 -10.96 14.93 5.10
C PRO A 127 -11.41 14.41 3.74
N ASN A 128 -12.49 13.63 3.73
CA ASN A 128 -13.13 13.27 2.46
C ASN A 128 -13.87 14.48 1.84
N GLU A 129 -14.46 14.31 0.66
CA GLU A 129 -15.21 15.34 -0.08
C GLU A 129 -16.33 16.01 0.76
N LYS A 130 -16.81 15.35 1.83
CA LYS A 130 -17.82 15.87 2.77
C LYS A 130 -17.21 16.52 4.02
N GLY A 131 -15.90 16.75 4.04
CA GLY A 131 -15.19 17.34 5.17
C GLY A 131 -15.11 16.45 6.42
N LYS A 132 -15.47 15.16 6.33
CA LYS A 132 -15.43 14.23 7.47
C LYS A 132 -14.13 13.45 7.48
N ILE A 133 -13.45 13.47 8.63
CA ILE A 133 -12.30 12.62 8.92
C ILE A 133 -12.81 11.33 9.56
N LYS A 134 -12.62 10.19 8.88
CA LYS A 134 -12.94 8.86 9.42
C LYS A 134 -11.67 8.02 9.48
N ASN A 135 -10.92 8.19 10.57
CA ASN A 135 -9.71 7.41 10.80
C ASN A 135 -10.03 6.05 11.43
N LYS A 136 -10.16 5.02 10.60
CA LYS A 136 -10.45 3.64 11.04
C LYS A 136 -9.28 2.95 11.74
N TYR A 137 -8.06 3.48 11.60
CA TYR A 137 -6.83 2.86 12.11
C TYR A 137 -6.45 3.34 13.52
N ARG A 138 -6.92 4.51 13.92
CA ARG A 138 -6.43 5.23 15.11
C ARG A 138 -6.46 4.40 16.39
N LYS A 139 -7.51 3.61 16.62
CA LYS A 139 -7.63 2.81 17.85
C LYS A 139 -6.58 1.70 17.93
N SER A 140 -6.38 0.95 16.84
CA SER A 140 -5.45 -0.18 16.81
C SER A 140 -4.00 0.29 16.76
N ASN A 141 -3.68 1.27 15.91
CA ASN A 141 -2.31 1.69 15.67
C ASN A 141 -1.75 2.51 16.83
N SER A 142 -2.54 3.41 17.43
CA SER A 142 -2.10 4.18 18.59
C SER A 142 -1.82 3.29 19.80
N ALA A 143 -2.67 2.30 20.05
CA ALA A 143 -2.44 1.34 21.13
C ALA A 143 -1.17 0.52 20.90
N THR A 144 -0.93 0.06 19.66
CA THR A 144 0.28 -0.68 19.28
C THR A 144 1.53 0.18 19.46
N ILE A 145 1.53 1.43 18.96
CA ILE A 145 2.66 2.36 19.09
C ILE A 145 2.99 2.63 20.56
N LEU A 146 1.98 2.84 21.41
CA LEU A 146 2.18 3.09 22.84
C LEU A 146 2.76 1.87 23.56
N ALA A 147 2.29 0.67 23.23
CA ALA A 147 2.82 -0.58 23.81
C ALA A 147 4.30 -0.77 23.44
N GLU A 148 4.65 -0.58 22.17
CA GLU A 148 6.05 -0.74 21.72
C GLU A 148 6.98 0.35 22.27
N ARG A 149 6.50 1.59 22.43
CA ARG A 149 7.30 2.63 23.10
C ARG A 149 7.61 2.25 24.55
N GLY A 150 6.66 1.65 25.26
CA GLY A 150 6.88 1.11 26.60
C GLY A 150 7.95 0.02 26.61
N ASN A 151 7.93 -0.88 25.65
CA ASN A 151 8.90 -1.98 25.52
C ASN A 151 10.32 -1.50 25.14
N LEU A 152 10.44 -0.40 24.41
CA LEU A 152 11.75 0.18 24.02
C LEU A 152 12.43 1.01 25.13
N ILE A 153 11.69 1.41 26.16
CA ILE A 153 12.18 2.25 27.25
C ILE A 153 12.60 1.41 28.48
N ASN A 154 12.09 0.18 28.57
CA ASN A 154 12.42 -0.80 29.60
C ASN A 154 13.52 -1.76 29.14
#